data_7c2788cdbb8c8565296d7b7d5914f441
#
_entry.id   7c2788cdbb8c8565296d7b7d5914f441
#
_cell.length_a   1.000
_cell.length_b   1.000
_cell.length_c   1.000
_cell.angle_alpha   90.00
_cell.angle_beta   90.00
_cell.angle_gamma   90.00
#
_symmetry.space_group_name_H-M   'P 1'
#
loop_
_entity.id
_entity.type
_entity.pdbx_description
1 polymer ?
#
loop_
_entity_poly.entity_id
_entity_poly.type
_entity_poly.pdbx_seq_one_letter_code
_entity_poly.pdbx_strand_id
1 'polypeptide(L)'
;MTSAPKARIAITYCTQCMWMLRAGWMAQELLSTFGTELGEVALVPGTGGIFEVTCNGELIWERKRDGGFPEAKVLKQRVRDIIDPERDLGHSDRKAGDPA
;
A
#
# COMPACT_ATOMS: atom_id res chain seq x y z
N MET A 1 -14.59 -26.43 -2.67
CA MET A 1 -14.12 -25.48 -3.67
C MET A 1 -13.34 -24.37 -2.99
N THR A 2 -12.12 -24.14 -3.44
CA THR A 2 -11.28 -23.12 -2.84
C THR A 2 -11.30 -21.84 -3.67
N SER A 3 -11.56 -20.72 -3.04
CA SER A 3 -11.41 -19.42 -3.69
C SER A 3 -9.92 -19.09 -3.79
N ALA A 4 -9.59 -18.21 -4.74
CA ALA A 4 -8.25 -17.67 -4.81
C ALA A 4 -7.94 -16.93 -3.49
N PRO A 5 -6.71 -17.04 -2.96
CA PRO A 5 -6.36 -16.30 -1.76
C PRO A 5 -6.46 -14.80 -2.00
N LYS A 6 -6.90 -14.09 -0.98
CA LYS A 6 -6.96 -12.63 -1.03
C LYS A 6 -5.56 -12.05 -1.02
N ALA A 7 -5.46 -10.83 -1.52
CA ALA A 7 -4.18 -10.14 -1.64
C ALA A 7 -3.51 -9.96 -0.29
N ARG A 8 -2.20 -10.13 -0.28
CA ARG A 8 -1.36 -9.95 0.89
C ARG A 8 -0.42 -8.79 0.66
N ILE A 9 -0.49 -7.81 1.54
CA ILE A 9 0.37 -6.63 1.48
C ILE A 9 1.38 -6.71 2.61
N ALA A 10 2.64 -6.38 2.32
CA ALA A 10 3.67 -6.27 3.34
C ALA A 10 4.35 -4.91 3.21
N ILE A 11 4.45 -4.21 4.33
CA ILE A 11 5.16 -2.93 4.43
C ILE A 11 6.39 -3.15 5.28
N THR A 12 7.56 -3.12 4.65
CA THR A 12 8.84 -3.27 5.33
C THR A 12 9.38 -1.88 5.61
N TYR A 13 9.69 -1.60 6.88
CA TYR A 13 10.07 -0.26 7.31
C TYR A 13 11.33 -0.30 8.17
N CYS A 14 12.09 0.79 8.12
CA CYS A 14 13.30 0.92 8.94
C CYS A 14 12.93 1.24 10.39
N THR A 15 13.33 0.37 11.30
CA THR A 15 13.08 0.57 12.73
C THR A 15 13.96 1.67 13.31
N GLN A 16 15.20 1.76 12.85
CA GLN A 16 16.15 2.77 13.31
C GLN A 16 15.79 4.19 12.86
N CYS A 17 14.98 4.29 11.82
CA CYS A 17 14.55 5.57 11.25
C CYS A 17 13.23 6.06 11.84
N MET A 18 12.65 5.31 12.77
CA MET A 18 11.37 5.65 13.41
C MET A 18 10.20 5.71 12.42
N TRP A 19 10.20 4.84 11.42
CA TRP A 19 9.18 4.87 10.37
C TRP A 19 7.98 3.94 10.62
N MET A 20 7.89 3.37 11.82
CA MET A 20 6.79 2.47 12.19
C MET A 20 5.43 3.17 12.13
N LEU A 21 5.34 4.40 12.63
CA LEU A 21 4.09 5.15 12.60
C LEU A 21 3.64 5.42 11.16
N ARG A 22 4.58 5.73 10.30
CA ARG A 22 4.30 5.94 8.88
C ARG A 22 3.78 4.66 8.22
N ALA A 23 4.44 3.54 8.48
CA ALA A 23 4.03 2.25 7.96
C ALA A 23 2.66 1.84 8.51
N GLY A 24 2.43 2.06 9.80
CA GLY A 24 1.15 1.78 10.44
C GLY A 24 0.02 2.60 9.86
N TRP A 25 0.27 3.88 9.59
CA TRP A 25 -0.73 4.75 8.96
C TRP A 25 -1.09 4.25 7.56
N MET A 26 -0.09 3.87 6.77
CA MET A 26 -0.35 3.32 5.43
C MET A 26 -1.17 2.04 5.49
N ALA A 27 -0.87 1.17 6.46
CA ALA A 27 -1.65 -0.06 6.66
C ALA A 27 -3.11 0.25 6.96
N GLN A 28 -3.36 1.22 7.82
CA GLN A 28 -4.72 1.64 8.15
C GLN A 28 -5.45 2.21 6.94
N GLU A 29 -4.76 3.02 6.14
CA GLU A 29 -5.34 3.58 4.92
C GLU A 29 -5.73 2.50 3.93
N LEU A 30 -4.87 1.50 3.74
CA LEU A 30 -5.16 0.40 2.83
C LEU A 30 -6.32 -0.46 3.33
N LEU A 31 -6.30 -0.80 4.60
CA LEU A 31 -7.37 -1.61 5.19
C LEU A 31 -8.71 -0.87 5.21
N SER A 32 -8.69 0.44 5.44
CA SER A 32 -9.91 1.24 5.41
C SER A 32 -10.53 1.30 4.01
N THR A 33 -9.69 1.37 2.99
CA THR A 33 -10.16 1.48 1.61
C THR A 33 -10.63 0.15 1.04
N PHE A 34 -9.86 -0.90 1.25
CA PHE A 34 -10.12 -2.20 0.61
C PHE A 34 -10.85 -3.18 1.50
N GLY A 35 -10.75 -3.01 2.83
CA GLY A 35 -11.47 -3.87 3.76
C GLY A 35 -11.19 -5.34 3.51
N THR A 36 -12.25 -6.13 3.36
CA THR A 36 -12.15 -7.57 3.19
C THR A 36 -11.68 -8.00 1.80
N GLU A 37 -11.42 -7.07 0.91
CA GLU A 37 -10.77 -7.39 -0.37
C GLU A 37 -9.31 -7.76 -0.17
N LEU A 38 -8.70 -7.33 0.95
CA LEU A 38 -7.35 -7.74 1.33
C LEU A 38 -7.40 -8.91 2.30
N GLY A 39 -6.45 -9.82 2.16
CA GLY A 39 -6.27 -10.91 3.12
C GLY A 39 -5.58 -10.42 4.38
N GLU A 40 -4.55 -9.60 4.21
CA GLU A 40 -3.80 -9.04 5.34
C GLU A 40 -2.93 -7.88 4.88
N VAL A 41 -2.55 -7.04 5.85
CA VAL A 41 -1.47 -6.07 5.68
C VAL A 41 -0.48 -6.29 6.81
N ALA A 42 0.72 -6.73 6.48
CA ALA A 42 1.76 -7.01 7.45
C ALA A 42 2.71 -5.82 7.60
N LEU A 43 3.13 -5.55 8.81
CA LEU A 43 4.19 -4.59 9.10
C LEU A 43 5.46 -5.37 9.41
N VAL A 44 6.50 -5.18 8.60
CA VAL A 44 7.72 -5.96 8.68
C VAL A 44 8.88 -5.06 9.11
N PRO A 45 9.42 -5.26 10.31
CA PRO A 45 10.54 -4.42 10.76
C PRO A 45 11.82 -4.75 9.99
N GLY A 46 12.51 -3.71 9.57
CA GLY A 46 13.78 -3.82 8.85
C GLY A 46 14.77 -2.78 9.36
N THR A 47 15.87 -2.62 8.64
CA THR A 47 16.95 -1.69 8.98
C THR A 47 17.51 -1.05 7.72
N GLY A 48 18.43 -0.11 7.91
CA GLY A 48 19.19 0.47 6.78
C GLY A 48 18.43 1.45 5.92
N GLY A 49 17.39 2.08 6.46
CA GLY A 49 16.62 3.07 5.70
C GLY A 49 15.64 2.46 4.72
N ILE A 50 15.26 1.21 4.91
CA ILE A 50 14.32 0.54 4.03
C ILE A 50 12.89 1.08 4.24
N PHE A 51 12.20 1.31 3.14
CA PHE A 51 10.74 1.47 3.15
C PHE A 51 10.22 0.97 1.82
N GLU A 52 9.57 -0.18 1.86
CA GLU A 52 9.03 -0.78 0.64
C GLU A 52 7.70 -1.46 0.91
N VAL A 53 6.86 -1.50 -0.11
CA VAL A 53 5.55 -2.13 -0.03
C VAL A 53 5.46 -3.16 -1.14
N THR A 54 5.06 -4.38 -0.77
CA THR A 54 4.79 -5.44 -1.73
C THR A 54 3.32 -5.81 -1.70
N CYS A 55 2.81 -6.23 -2.84
CA CYS A 55 1.46 -6.77 -2.97
C CYS A 55 1.57 -8.11 -3.68
N ASN A 56 1.22 -9.19 -2.97
CA ASN A 56 1.40 -10.55 -3.47
C ASN A 56 2.83 -10.83 -3.92
N GLY A 57 3.80 -10.26 -3.19
CA GLY A 57 5.23 -10.41 -3.50
C GLY A 57 5.76 -9.46 -4.56
N GLU A 58 4.91 -8.72 -5.24
CA GLU A 58 5.33 -7.74 -6.23
C GLU A 58 5.65 -6.41 -5.55
N LEU A 59 6.81 -5.85 -5.83
CA LEU A 59 7.24 -4.58 -5.24
C LEU A 59 6.48 -3.42 -5.91
N ILE A 60 5.57 -2.81 -5.16
CA ILE A 60 4.75 -1.70 -5.67
C ILE A 60 5.27 -0.33 -5.27
N TRP A 61 6.06 -0.26 -4.21
CA TRP A 61 6.72 0.99 -3.81
C TRP A 61 8.06 0.70 -3.17
N GLU A 62 9.05 1.51 -3.48
CA GLU A 62 10.36 1.48 -2.84
C GLU A 62 10.86 2.92 -2.73
N ARG A 63 11.24 3.32 -1.52
CA ARG A 63 11.56 4.72 -1.20
C ARG A 63 12.61 5.35 -2.11
N LYS A 64 13.68 4.63 -2.35
CA LYS A 64 14.76 5.16 -3.18
C LYS A 64 14.38 5.20 -4.65
N ARG A 65 13.75 4.13 -5.13
CA ARG A 65 13.28 4.03 -6.51
C ARG A 65 12.25 5.09 -6.85
N ASP A 66 11.29 5.29 -5.93
CA ASP A 66 10.12 6.15 -6.17
C ASP A 66 10.30 7.57 -5.61
N GLY A 67 11.45 7.86 -5.01
CA GLY A 67 11.81 9.22 -4.61
C GLY A 67 11.18 9.71 -3.31
N GLY A 68 10.91 8.83 -2.37
CA GLY A 68 10.39 9.22 -1.06
C GLY A 68 9.28 8.29 -0.58
N PHE A 69 8.41 8.82 0.28
CA PHE A 69 7.29 8.06 0.82
C PHE A 69 6.05 8.23 -0.05
N PRO A 70 5.23 7.18 -0.18
CA PRO A 70 4.03 7.28 -1.01
C PRO A 70 2.95 8.11 -0.33
N GLU A 71 2.20 8.85 -1.14
CA GLU A 71 0.92 9.35 -0.69
C GLU A 71 -0.05 8.17 -0.64
N ALA A 72 -0.99 8.22 0.31
CA ALA A 72 -1.99 7.16 0.43
C ALA A 72 -2.73 6.92 -0.88
N LYS A 73 -3.10 7.99 -1.56
CA LYS A 73 -3.77 7.95 -2.85
C LYS A 73 -3.02 7.11 -3.89
N VAL A 74 -1.72 7.36 -4.01
CA VAL A 74 -0.88 6.66 -4.99
C VAL A 74 -0.74 5.20 -4.63
N LEU A 75 -0.52 4.92 -3.35
CA LEU A 75 -0.38 3.54 -2.89
C LEU A 75 -1.66 2.75 -3.11
N LYS A 76 -2.81 3.35 -2.83
CA LYS A 76 -4.11 2.73 -3.08
C LYS A 76 -4.31 2.41 -4.56
N GLN A 77 -3.91 3.33 -5.44
CA GLN A 77 -4.01 3.09 -6.88
C GLN A 77 -3.14 1.93 -7.32
N ARG A 78 -1.92 1.83 -6.81
CA ARG A 78 -1.01 0.74 -7.17
C ARG A 78 -1.51 -0.61 -6.68
N VAL A 79 -2.09 -0.66 -5.49
CA VAL A 79 -2.72 -1.89 -4.98
C VAL A 79 -3.93 -2.26 -5.83
N ARG A 80 -4.83 -1.30 -6.09
CA ARG A 80 -6.01 -1.51 -6.92
C ARG A 80 -5.64 -2.09 -8.28
N ASP A 81 -4.59 -1.57 -8.90
CA ASP A 81 -4.17 -1.99 -10.23
C ASP A 81 -3.76 -3.46 -10.27
N ILE A 82 -3.34 -4.01 -9.14
CA ILE A 82 -2.98 -5.43 -9.04
C ILE A 82 -4.17 -6.30 -8.67
N ILE A 83 -4.96 -5.88 -7.68
CA ILE A 83 -6.01 -6.75 -7.14
C ILE A 83 -7.32 -6.67 -7.90
N ASP A 84 -7.63 -5.52 -8.46
CA ASP A 84 -8.87 -5.31 -9.21
C ASP A 84 -8.76 -4.04 -10.05
N PRO A 85 -8.17 -4.12 -11.25
CA PRO A 85 -7.94 -2.93 -12.08
C PRO A 85 -9.19 -2.15 -12.45
N GLU A 86 -10.35 -2.79 -12.41
CA GLU A 86 -11.62 -2.14 -12.75
C GLU A 86 -12.25 -1.37 -11.60
N ARG A 87 -11.69 -1.50 -10.40
CA ARG A 87 -12.27 -0.85 -9.24
C ARG A 87 -12.04 0.66 -9.24
N ASP A 88 -13.12 1.43 -9.10
CA ASP A 88 -13.05 2.88 -8.93
C ASP A 88 -12.79 3.21 -7.45
N LEU A 89 -11.75 3.98 -7.20
CA LEU A 89 -11.39 4.43 -5.85
C LEU A 89 -12.00 5.79 -5.49
N GLY A 90 -12.84 6.35 -6.35
CA GLY A 90 -13.46 7.63 -6.09
C GLY A 90 -12.45 8.76 -6.01
N HIS A 91 -12.36 9.46 -4.85
CA HIS A 91 -11.42 10.56 -4.66
C HIS A 91 -9.98 10.19 -4.96
N SER A 92 -9.59 8.96 -4.64
CA SER A 92 -8.21 8.52 -4.86
C SER A 92 -7.85 8.35 -6.34
N ASP A 93 -8.83 8.34 -7.24
CA ASP A 93 -8.59 8.27 -8.69
C ASP A 93 -8.70 9.62 -9.37
N ARG A 94 -9.02 10.68 -8.66
CA ARG A 94 -9.16 12.01 -9.25
C ARG A 94 -7.83 12.75 -9.26
N LYS A 95 -7.61 13.50 -10.33
CA LYS A 95 -6.45 14.38 -10.43
C LYS A 95 -6.68 15.63 -9.59
N ALA A 96 -5.59 16.26 -9.19
CA ALA A 96 -5.67 17.56 -8.51
C ALA A 96 -6.41 18.55 -9.38
N GLY A 97 -7.40 19.25 -8.80
CA GLY A 97 -8.22 20.23 -9.52
C GLY A 97 -9.47 19.67 -10.17
N ASP A 98 -9.68 18.37 -10.16
CA ASP A 98 -10.92 17.78 -10.67
C ASP A 98 -12.09 18.14 -9.75
N PRO A 99 -13.30 18.29 -10.30
CA PRO A 99 -14.49 18.55 -9.46
C PRO A 99 -14.72 17.38 -8.50
N ALA A 100 -15.16 17.70 -7.32
CA ALA A 100 -15.46 16.69 -6.30
C ALA A 100 -16.71 15.88 -6.69
#